data_19a7933cfacbb4eb01700e58ae0743dd
#
_entry.id   19a7933cfacbb4eb01700e58ae0743dd
#
_cell.length_a   1.000
_cell.length_b   1.000
_cell.length_c   1.000
_cell.angle_alpha   90.00
_cell.angle_beta   90.00
_cell.angle_gamma   90.00
#
_symmetry.space_group_name_H-M   'P 1'
#
loop_
_entity.id
_entity.type
_entity.pdbx_description
1 polymer ?
#
loop_
_entity_poly.entity_id
_entity_poly.type
_entity_poly.pdbx_seq_one_letter_code
_entity_poly.pdbx_strand_id
1 'polypeptide(L)'
;QWHVRIADRLKADDRILLCCQTKILGKDTDGNVFEQLDVKKHFGAYMPLQNGEYLPDIKWNNTERCPNDNEEDIPFVLGAGYATSCRYWLYLRGLDGLKQYGSDEAYISLKVWREGGRCILLKDVVIGHIYRTAFPYKNDNAACVYNNLFIASLLFPESLRRRAFKIVESLNSSLYHDALKMLNSNASLIEELKAYYDSVFTRSFKDVVKLHQIVQPDDKEFADKYSNVLPKIAETIMDNINGNGIVKGKIGAAIWYYEYANYSSESKWTYIADNLLESVLADIVSADLGSDFNEGLSGIGWGLMYMRERKLTKININEAIEFIHNKDNSLSSEDMPLSLNMVFEITPFIPRNPKRWDYSMNGVLGTSLHIMEIYRMLGNNTLF
;
A
#
# COMPACT_ATOMS: atom_id res chain seq x y z
N GLN A 1 29.61 3.59 -19.82
CA GLN A 1 28.86 4.81 -20.17
C GLN A 1 27.38 4.52 -19.97
N TRP A 2 26.68 5.33 -19.18
CA TRP A 2 25.31 5.11 -18.69
C TRP A 2 24.29 4.81 -19.83
N HIS A 3 24.36 5.53 -20.95
CA HIS A 3 23.44 5.37 -22.08
C HIS A 3 23.58 4.02 -22.79
N VAL A 4 24.78 3.45 -22.83
CA VAL A 4 25.00 2.11 -23.41
C VAL A 4 24.34 1.07 -22.53
N ARG A 5 24.56 1.12 -21.23
CA ARG A 5 23.95 0.20 -20.26
C ARG A 5 22.41 0.21 -20.33
N ILE A 6 21.81 1.41 -20.42
CA ILE A 6 20.35 1.58 -20.59
C ILE A 6 19.91 0.99 -21.95
N ALA A 7 20.59 1.36 -23.04
CA ALA A 7 20.22 0.90 -24.39
C ALA A 7 20.29 -0.63 -24.53
N ASP A 8 21.32 -1.25 -23.97
CA ASP A 8 21.48 -2.71 -24.03
C ASP A 8 20.41 -3.41 -23.20
N ARG A 9 20.04 -2.87 -22.06
CA ARG A 9 18.98 -3.44 -21.23
C ARG A 9 17.60 -3.32 -21.89
N LEU A 10 17.31 -2.20 -22.56
CA LEU A 10 16.07 -2.00 -23.33
C LEU A 10 15.99 -2.85 -24.61
N LYS A 11 17.15 -3.21 -25.22
CA LYS A 11 17.17 -4.17 -26.34
C LYS A 11 16.85 -5.60 -25.88
N ALA A 12 17.26 -5.96 -24.67
CA ALA A 12 17.00 -7.29 -24.12
C ALA A 12 15.54 -7.49 -23.69
N ASP A 13 14.89 -6.40 -23.22
CA ASP A 13 13.48 -6.41 -22.83
C ASP A 13 12.94 -5.00 -23.02
N ASP A 14 11.97 -4.82 -23.89
CA ASP A 14 11.41 -3.52 -24.25
C ASP A 14 10.12 -3.16 -23.50
N ARG A 15 9.61 -4.06 -22.64
CA ARG A 15 8.45 -3.81 -21.76
C ARG A 15 8.87 -3.48 -20.33
N ILE A 16 9.89 -2.66 -20.19
CA ILE A 16 10.44 -2.23 -18.90
C ILE A 16 10.57 -0.71 -18.83
N LEU A 17 10.47 -0.19 -17.60
CA LEU A 17 10.81 1.16 -17.25
C LEU A 17 12.04 1.12 -16.35
N LEU A 18 13.17 1.60 -16.84
CA LEU A 18 14.44 1.64 -16.12
C LEU A 18 14.51 2.89 -15.27
N CYS A 19 14.99 2.76 -14.04
CA CYS A 19 15.31 3.84 -13.13
C CYS A 19 16.80 3.85 -12.85
N CYS A 20 17.42 5.03 -12.77
CA CYS A 20 18.82 5.17 -12.41
C CYS A 20 18.97 5.41 -10.90
N GLN A 21 20.07 4.91 -10.32
CA GLN A 21 20.48 5.31 -8.97
C GLN A 21 20.81 6.79 -8.94
N THR A 22 20.45 7.51 -7.88
CA THR A 22 20.71 8.94 -7.77
C THR A 22 21.79 9.26 -6.74
N LYS A 23 22.63 10.25 -7.06
CA LYS A 23 23.48 10.97 -6.11
C LYS A 23 22.87 12.33 -5.83
N ILE A 24 22.82 12.71 -4.56
CA ILE A 24 22.29 14.02 -4.16
C ILE A 24 23.41 15.05 -4.33
N LEU A 25 23.12 16.04 -5.15
CA LEU A 25 24.02 17.17 -5.41
C LEU A 25 23.50 18.43 -4.73
N GLY A 26 24.40 19.19 -4.12
CA GLY A 26 24.15 20.54 -3.63
C GLY A 26 24.79 21.59 -4.54
N LYS A 27 24.42 22.86 -4.32
CA LYS A 27 25.13 24.03 -4.85
C LYS A 27 25.60 24.90 -3.69
N ASP A 28 26.85 25.39 -3.77
CA ASP A 28 27.34 26.40 -2.85
C ASP A 28 26.86 27.82 -3.25
N THR A 29 27.26 28.83 -2.47
CA THR A 29 26.92 30.24 -2.72
C THR A 29 27.50 30.78 -4.04
N ASP A 30 28.58 30.19 -4.52
CA ASP A 30 29.26 30.58 -5.76
C ASP A 30 28.69 29.79 -6.98
N GLY A 31 27.74 28.89 -6.73
CA GLY A 31 27.07 28.08 -7.76
C GLY A 31 27.81 26.81 -8.14
N ASN A 32 28.93 26.45 -7.45
CA ASN A 32 29.60 25.19 -7.68
C ASN A 32 28.78 24.02 -7.21
N VAL A 33 28.81 22.95 -7.98
CA VAL A 33 28.06 21.71 -7.68
C VAL A 33 28.96 20.77 -6.90
N PHE A 34 28.46 20.22 -5.81
CA PHE A 34 29.16 19.22 -4.98
C PHE A 34 28.25 18.07 -4.62
N GLU A 35 28.82 16.88 -4.38
CA GLU A 35 28.08 15.72 -3.88
C GLU A 35 27.83 15.87 -2.38
N GLN A 36 26.57 15.74 -1.97
CA GLN A 36 26.23 15.67 -0.54
C GLN A 36 26.56 14.27 -0.02
N LEU A 37 27.49 14.20 0.91
CA LEU A 37 27.86 12.99 1.62
C LEU A 37 26.88 12.76 2.80
N ASP A 38 26.76 11.52 3.27
CA ASP A 38 25.92 11.13 4.42
C ASP A 38 24.41 11.30 4.25
N VAL A 39 23.91 11.28 3.01
CA VAL A 39 22.48 11.25 2.73
C VAL A 39 22.01 9.83 2.43
N LYS A 40 20.77 9.51 2.86
CA LYS A 40 20.16 8.21 2.59
C LYS A 40 20.07 7.98 1.08
N LYS A 41 20.52 6.79 0.61
CA LYS A 41 20.30 6.36 -0.78
C LYS A 41 18.83 6.02 -0.97
N HIS A 42 18.34 6.24 -2.18
CA HIS A 42 16.99 5.89 -2.57
C HIS A 42 17.01 4.72 -3.56
N PHE A 43 16.23 3.69 -3.25
CA PHE A 43 16.07 2.48 -4.06
C PHE A 43 14.68 2.49 -4.71
N GLY A 44 14.44 3.48 -5.57
CA GLY A 44 13.12 3.73 -6.14
C GLY A 44 12.17 4.44 -5.18
N ALA A 45 10.89 4.37 -5.49
CA ALA A 45 9.82 4.94 -4.68
C ALA A 45 8.65 3.96 -4.56
N TYR A 46 7.67 4.30 -3.73
CA TYR A 46 6.46 3.54 -3.55
C TYR A 46 5.28 4.46 -3.25
N MET A 47 4.07 3.93 -3.36
CA MET A 47 2.83 4.65 -3.12
C MET A 47 2.66 4.86 -1.60
N PRO A 48 2.53 6.11 -1.12
CA PRO A 48 2.36 6.37 0.29
C PRO A 48 0.99 5.94 0.80
N LEU A 49 0.97 5.50 2.05
CA LEU A 49 -0.24 5.36 2.84
C LEU A 49 -0.44 6.63 3.67
N GLN A 50 -1.61 7.23 3.56
CA GLN A 50 -2.02 8.36 4.37
C GLN A 50 -3.36 8.02 5.04
N ASN A 51 -3.37 7.97 6.38
CA ASN A 51 -4.53 7.52 7.16
C ASN A 51 -5.06 6.15 6.71
N GLY A 52 -4.15 5.21 6.40
CA GLY A 52 -4.48 3.88 5.91
C GLY A 52 -4.90 3.78 4.44
N GLU A 53 -4.93 4.87 3.68
CA GLU A 53 -5.33 4.89 2.28
C GLU A 53 -4.16 5.18 1.35
N TYR A 54 -4.09 4.46 0.23
CA TYR A 54 -3.10 4.71 -0.80
C TYR A 54 -3.39 6.01 -1.55
N LEU A 55 -2.35 6.82 -1.74
CA LEU A 55 -2.39 8.00 -2.58
C LEU A 55 -1.60 7.78 -3.87
N PRO A 56 -2.06 8.32 -5.01
CA PRO A 56 -1.32 8.28 -6.27
C PRO A 56 -0.19 9.32 -6.28
N ASP A 57 0.70 9.19 -5.32
CA ASP A 57 1.87 10.04 -5.07
C ASP A 57 3.08 9.13 -4.78
N ILE A 58 4.22 9.69 -4.46
CA ILE A 58 5.44 8.93 -4.18
C ILE A 58 5.96 9.15 -2.76
N LYS A 59 6.51 8.08 -2.20
CA LYS A 59 7.42 8.13 -1.04
C LYS A 59 8.70 7.38 -1.41
N TRP A 60 9.84 7.97 -1.12
CA TRP A 60 11.12 7.38 -1.46
C TRP A 60 11.42 6.15 -0.62
N ASN A 61 11.92 5.12 -1.28
CA ASN A 61 12.32 3.89 -0.63
C ASN A 61 13.81 3.97 -0.24
N ASN A 62 14.10 3.76 1.04
CA ASN A 62 15.47 3.74 1.58
C ASN A 62 15.96 2.30 1.88
N THR A 63 15.17 1.28 1.53
CA THR A 63 15.49 -0.12 1.77
C THR A 63 15.92 -0.79 0.48
N GLU A 64 17.14 -1.30 0.46
CA GLU A 64 17.67 -2.14 -0.62
C GLU A 64 17.20 -3.58 -0.43
N ARG A 65 16.55 -4.17 -1.45
CA ARG A 65 16.02 -5.53 -1.39
C ARG A 65 17.01 -6.59 -1.87
N CYS A 66 17.81 -6.26 -2.88
CA CYS A 66 18.74 -7.15 -3.54
C CYS A 66 20.18 -6.61 -3.48
N PRO A 67 20.84 -6.58 -2.30
CA PRO A 67 22.14 -5.89 -2.14
C PRO A 67 23.27 -6.45 -3.01
N ASN A 68 23.17 -7.71 -3.45
CA ASN A 68 24.19 -8.36 -4.26
C ASN A 68 23.95 -8.23 -5.77
N ASP A 69 22.82 -7.67 -6.20
CA ASP A 69 22.44 -7.54 -7.60
C ASP A 69 22.60 -6.11 -8.08
N ASN A 70 23.01 -5.96 -9.34
CA ASN A 70 23.09 -4.65 -10.00
C ASN A 70 21.72 -4.15 -10.48
N GLU A 71 20.70 -4.99 -10.49
CA GLU A 71 19.32 -4.65 -10.85
C GLU A 71 18.38 -5.05 -9.72
N GLU A 72 17.33 -4.25 -9.53
CA GLU A 72 16.31 -4.51 -8.54
C GLU A 72 14.94 -4.08 -9.06
N ASP A 73 13.92 -4.94 -8.92
CA ASP A 73 12.54 -4.56 -9.18
C ASP A 73 12.07 -3.55 -8.11
N ILE A 74 11.50 -2.44 -8.57
CA ILE A 74 11.03 -1.37 -7.71
C ILE A 74 9.56 -1.04 -7.98
N PRO A 75 8.76 -0.68 -6.96
CA PRO A 75 7.37 -0.31 -7.18
C PRO A 75 7.21 0.90 -8.10
N PHE A 76 7.91 1.99 -7.80
CA PHE A 76 7.91 3.22 -8.60
C PHE A 76 9.33 3.68 -8.91
N VAL A 77 9.49 4.27 -10.07
CA VAL A 77 10.75 4.92 -10.47
C VAL A 77 10.97 6.24 -9.72
N LEU A 78 12.20 6.74 -9.76
CA LEU A 78 12.57 8.08 -9.29
C LEU A 78 12.55 9.05 -10.47
N GLY A 79 11.90 10.19 -10.32
CA GLY A 79 11.75 11.21 -11.37
C GLY A 79 13.05 11.85 -11.82
N ALA A 80 14.15 11.71 -11.03
CA ALA A 80 15.46 12.23 -11.40
C ALA A 80 16.03 11.63 -12.69
N GLY A 81 15.69 10.38 -13.02
CA GLY A 81 16.10 9.74 -14.26
C GLY A 81 15.51 8.37 -14.45
N TYR A 82 14.63 8.27 -15.43
CA TYR A 82 14.09 7.01 -15.89
C TYR A 82 14.08 6.94 -17.42
N ALA A 83 14.05 5.74 -17.96
CA ALA A 83 14.10 5.49 -19.39
C ALA A 83 13.28 4.26 -19.78
N THR A 84 12.69 4.32 -20.97
CA THR A 84 12.04 3.17 -21.60
C THR A 84 12.15 3.28 -23.12
N SER A 85 11.73 2.25 -23.87
CA SER A 85 11.68 2.34 -25.32
C SER A 85 10.60 3.32 -25.79
N CYS A 86 10.87 4.04 -26.89
CA CYS A 86 9.87 4.95 -27.47
C CYS A 86 8.56 4.22 -27.83
N ARG A 87 8.67 2.99 -28.35
CA ARG A 87 7.51 2.14 -28.65
C ARG A 87 6.66 1.85 -27.43
N TYR A 88 7.28 1.46 -26.32
CA TYR A 88 6.57 1.13 -25.08
C TYR A 88 5.99 2.37 -24.43
N TRP A 89 6.71 3.51 -24.46
CA TRP A 89 6.18 4.80 -24.01
C TRP A 89 4.91 5.20 -24.74
N LEU A 90 4.91 5.14 -26.06
CA LEU A 90 3.73 5.46 -26.88
C LEU A 90 2.58 4.46 -26.64
N TYR A 91 2.90 3.19 -26.51
CA TYR A 91 1.93 2.15 -26.17
C TYR A 91 1.26 2.40 -24.81
N LEU A 92 2.02 2.83 -23.81
CA LEU A 92 1.48 3.20 -22.50
C LEU A 92 0.78 4.60 -22.50
N ARG A 93 0.70 5.29 -23.62
CA ARG A 93 0.19 6.66 -23.70
C ARG A 93 0.98 7.65 -22.81
N GLY A 94 2.26 7.39 -22.57
CA GLY A 94 3.21 8.24 -21.82
C GLY A 94 2.60 8.90 -20.58
N LEU A 95 2.59 10.24 -20.54
CA LEU A 95 1.98 11.04 -19.47
C LEU A 95 0.69 11.74 -19.90
N ASP A 96 -0.04 11.20 -20.89
CA ASP A 96 -1.28 11.78 -21.39
C ASP A 96 -2.24 12.10 -20.24
N GLY A 97 -2.72 13.34 -20.22
CA GLY A 97 -3.68 13.85 -19.26
C GLY A 97 -3.08 14.51 -18.02
N LEU A 98 -1.80 14.26 -17.68
CA LEU A 98 -1.16 15.00 -16.59
C LEU A 98 -0.94 16.47 -16.96
N LYS A 99 -0.91 17.32 -15.93
CA LYS A 99 -0.68 18.75 -16.04
C LYS A 99 0.57 19.14 -15.27
N GLN A 100 1.42 19.94 -15.90
CA GLN A 100 2.63 20.54 -15.31
C GLN A 100 3.48 19.52 -14.53
N TYR A 101 3.67 19.71 -13.24
CA TYR A 101 4.56 18.97 -12.37
C TYR A 101 3.78 18.07 -11.39
N GLY A 102 4.34 16.89 -11.09
CA GLY A 102 3.96 16.03 -9.97
C GLY A 102 3.24 14.74 -10.36
N SER A 103 3.57 13.69 -9.63
CA SER A 103 2.99 12.34 -9.68
C SER A 103 3.20 11.59 -11.01
N ASP A 104 4.12 12.05 -11.86
CA ASP A 104 4.45 11.38 -13.12
C ASP A 104 5.10 10.01 -12.88
N GLU A 105 5.93 9.88 -11.85
CA GLU A 105 6.54 8.62 -11.44
C GLU A 105 5.48 7.59 -11.03
N ALA A 106 4.50 8.01 -10.23
CA ALA A 106 3.39 7.14 -9.82
C ALA A 106 2.55 6.74 -11.03
N TYR A 107 2.23 7.70 -11.91
CA TYR A 107 1.40 7.47 -13.08
C TYR A 107 1.99 6.47 -14.06
N ILE A 108 3.24 6.71 -14.48
CA ILE A 108 3.89 5.82 -15.45
C ILE A 108 4.20 4.45 -14.86
N SER A 109 4.66 4.38 -13.60
CA SER A 109 5.00 3.12 -12.95
C SER A 109 3.78 2.23 -12.73
N LEU A 110 2.64 2.80 -12.30
CA LEU A 110 1.38 2.06 -12.17
C LEU A 110 0.95 1.46 -13.52
N LYS A 111 1.05 2.21 -14.61
CA LYS A 111 0.71 1.71 -15.94
C LYS A 111 1.61 0.56 -16.38
N VAL A 112 2.91 0.71 -16.19
CA VAL A 112 3.90 -0.35 -16.50
C VAL A 112 3.55 -1.63 -15.73
N TRP A 113 3.34 -1.53 -14.42
CA TRP A 113 3.03 -2.71 -13.60
C TRP A 113 1.68 -3.33 -13.96
N ARG A 114 0.66 -2.53 -14.18
CA ARG A 114 -0.68 -3.05 -14.52
C ARG A 114 -0.73 -3.69 -15.91
N GLU A 115 0.05 -3.18 -16.85
CA GLU A 115 0.16 -3.73 -18.20
C GLU A 115 0.88 -5.09 -18.23
N GLY A 116 1.66 -5.42 -17.21
CA GLY A 116 2.43 -6.66 -17.12
C GLY A 116 3.93 -6.46 -17.29
N GLY A 117 4.40 -5.23 -17.49
CA GLY A 117 5.80 -4.84 -17.52
C GLY A 117 6.46 -4.80 -16.15
N ARG A 118 7.65 -4.21 -16.06
CA ARG A 118 8.45 -4.10 -14.84
C ARG A 118 9.10 -2.73 -14.71
N CYS A 119 9.19 -2.20 -13.49
CA CYS A 119 10.05 -1.05 -13.15
C CYS A 119 11.33 -1.60 -12.51
N ILE A 120 12.49 -1.25 -13.06
CA ILE A 120 13.79 -1.82 -12.66
C ILE A 120 14.76 -0.69 -12.30
N LEU A 121 15.33 -0.74 -11.12
CA LEU A 121 16.44 0.13 -10.71
C LEU A 121 17.76 -0.46 -11.21
N LEU A 122 18.51 0.33 -11.98
CA LEU A 122 19.90 0.04 -12.36
C LEU A 122 20.82 0.69 -11.32
N LYS A 123 21.38 -0.11 -10.40
CA LYS A 123 22.23 0.40 -9.32
C LYS A 123 23.65 0.77 -9.79
N ASP A 124 24.06 0.21 -10.90
CA ASP A 124 25.34 0.50 -11.59
C ASP A 124 25.29 1.75 -12.51
N VAL A 125 24.10 2.32 -12.73
CA VAL A 125 23.91 3.57 -13.47
C VAL A 125 23.54 4.68 -12.51
N VAL A 126 24.50 5.57 -12.23
CA VAL A 126 24.33 6.64 -11.24
C VAL A 126 24.26 8.01 -11.93
N ILE A 127 23.23 8.78 -11.61
CA ILE A 127 23.03 10.16 -12.06
C ILE A 127 23.06 11.12 -10.88
N GLY A 128 23.55 12.34 -11.10
CA GLY A 128 23.52 13.39 -10.10
C GLY A 128 22.24 14.22 -10.21
N HIS A 129 21.57 14.47 -9.10
CA HIS A 129 20.37 15.29 -9.04
C HIS A 129 20.48 16.37 -7.97
N ILE A 130 20.20 17.63 -8.35
CA ILE A 130 20.16 18.76 -7.43
C ILE A 130 18.72 18.89 -6.90
N TYR A 131 18.52 18.51 -5.63
CA TYR A 131 17.24 18.71 -4.96
C TYR A 131 17.11 20.17 -4.53
N ARG A 132 16.07 20.83 -5.02
CA ARG A 132 15.81 22.25 -4.77
C ARG A 132 14.78 22.42 -3.67
N THR A 133 14.93 23.44 -2.85
CA THR A 133 13.95 23.84 -1.83
C THR A 133 12.78 24.63 -2.41
N ALA A 134 12.94 25.17 -3.63
CA ALA A 134 11.90 25.91 -4.35
C ALA A 134 11.99 25.64 -5.85
N PHE A 135 10.85 25.68 -6.54
CA PHE A 135 10.81 25.56 -7.99
C PHE A 135 11.43 26.79 -8.66
N PRO A 136 12.25 26.63 -9.71
CA PRO A 136 12.82 27.75 -10.48
C PRO A 136 11.82 28.36 -11.46
N TYR A 137 10.59 27.91 -11.47
CA TYR A 137 9.49 28.36 -12.31
C TYR A 137 8.19 28.40 -11.48
N LYS A 138 7.22 29.14 -12.00
CA LYS A 138 5.88 29.20 -11.39
C LYS A 138 5.19 27.84 -11.56
N ASN A 139 4.84 27.22 -10.45
CA ASN A 139 4.08 25.97 -10.43
C ASN A 139 2.63 26.27 -10.04
N ASP A 140 1.69 25.59 -10.69
CA ASP A 140 0.28 25.61 -10.31
C ASP A 140 0.01 24.46 -9.34
N ASN A 141 -0.14 24.78 -8.07
CA ASN A 141 -0.39 23.78 -7.03
C ASN A 141 -1.73 23.05 -7.24
N ALA A 142 -2.74 23.69 -7.86
CA ALA A 142 -3.99 23.02 -8.18
C ALA A 142 -3.79 21.95 -9.29
N ALA A 143 -2.83 22.15 -10.21
CA ALA A 143 -2.46 21.14 -11.18
C ALA A 143 -1.82 19.90 -10.55
N CYS A 144 -1.02 20.06 -9.48
CA CYS A 144 -0.48 18.91 -8.74
C CYS A 144 -1.61 18.11 -8.07
N VAL A 145 -2.57 18.80 -7.43
CA VAL A 145 -3.74 18.13 -6.81
C VAL A 145 -4.61 17.47 -7.89
N TYR A 146 -4.80 18.12 -9.05
CA TYR A 146 -5.48 17.51 -10.19
C TYR A 146 -4.81 16.22 -10.64
N ASN A 147 -3.47 16.17 -10.72
CA ASN A 147 -2.76 14.97 -11.14
C ASN A 147 -3.09 13.78 -10.21
N ASN A 148 -3.12 13.98 -8.89
CA ASN A 148 -3.51 12.94 -7.94
C ASN A 148 -4.95 12.46 -8.18
N LEU A 149 -5.90 13.38 -8.35
CA LEU A 149 -7.30 13.03 -8.64
C LEU A 149 -7.45 12.32 -10.00
N PHE A 150 -6.70 12.76 -11.01
CA PHE A 150 -6.70 12.18 -12.36
C PHE A 150 -6.18 10.73 -12.33
N ILE A 151 -5.03 10.49 -11.68
CA ILE A 151 -4.43 9.16 -11.55
C ILE A 151 -5.37 8.23 -10.79
N ALA A 152 -5.95 8.69 -9.66
CA ALA A 152 -6.90 7.90 -8.90
C ALA A 152 -8.16 7.60 -9.73
N SER A 153 -8.67 8.57 -10.52
CA SER A 153 -9.84 8.36 -11.39
C SER A 153 -9.59 7.33 -12.48
N LEU A 154 -8.36 7.27 -12.99
CA LEU A 154 -8.02 6.45 -14.13
C LEU A 154 -7.54 5.04 -13.72
N LEU A 155 -6.76 4.93 -12.63
CA LEU A 155 -6.02 3.73 -12.33
C LEU A 155 -6.47 3.00 -11.04
N PHE A 156 -7.22 3.67 -10.15
CA PHE A 156 -7.68 3.04 -8.91
C PHE A 156 -9.05 2.37 -9.10
N PRO A 157 -9.31 1.24 -8.43
CA PRO A 157 -10.66 0.71 -8.26
C PRO A 157 -11.58 1.75 -7.60
N GLU A 158 -12.87 1.68 -7.89
CA GLU A 158 -13.86 2.70 -7.47
C GLU A 158 -13.86 3.00 -5.97
N SER A 159 -13.76 1.95 -5.14
CA SER A 159 -13.73 2.10 -3.69
C SER A 159 -12.48 2.83 -3.20
N LEU A 160 -11.30 2.46 -3.72
CA LEU A 160 -10.03 3.12 -3.39
C LEU A 160 -9.99 4.54 -3.95
N ARG A 161 -10.55 4.78 -5.14
CA ARG A 161 -10.68 6.10 -5.73
C ARG A 161 -11.45 7.05 -4.81
N ARG A 162 -12.62 6.62 -4.31
CA ARG A 162 -13.43 7.45 -3.41
C ARG A 162 -12.69 7.81 -2.13
N ARG A 163 -11.94 6.87 -1.57
CA ARG A 163 -11.13 7.09 -0.36
C ARG A 163 -9.95 8.02 -0.62
N ALA A 164 -9.21 7.79 -1.72
CA ALA A 164 -8.12 8.67 -2.13
C ALA A 164 -8.61 10.12 -2.34
N PHE A 165 -9.78 10.32 -2.94
CA PHE A 165 -10.38 11.65 -3.11
C PHE A 165 -10.62 12.35 -1.77
N LYS A 166 -11.18 11.65 -0.76
CA LYS A 166 -11.40 12.22 0.58
C LYS A 166 -10.08 12.65 1.25
N ILE A 167 -9.02 11.84 1.11
CA ILE A 167 -7.72 12.20 1.64
C ILE A 167 -7.11 13.40 0.91
N VAL A 168 -7.15 13.40 -0.44
CA VAL A 168 -6.68 14.54 -1.23
C VAL A 168 -7.42 15.82 -0.86
N GLU A 169 -8.74 15.75 -0.66
CA GLU A 169 -9.55 16.89 -0.19
C GLU A 169 -9.11 17.37 1.19
N SER A 170 -8.92 16.45 2.15
CA SER A 170 -8.51 16.79 3.51
C SER A 170 -7.14 17.45 3.59
N LEU A 171 -6.20 17.01 2.74
CA LEU A 171 -4.83 17.55 2.68
C LEU A 171 -4.73 18.86 1.90
N ASN A 172 -5.65 19.14 0.98
CA ASN A 172 -5.55 20.22 0.00
C ASN A 172 -6.87 20.99 -0.15
N SER A 173 -7.60 21.22 0.92
CA SER A 173 -8.97 21.77 0.91
C SER A 173 -9.14 23.05 0.09
N SER A 174 -8.15 23.94 0.10
CA SER A 174 -8.17 25.20 -0.66
C SER A 174 -7.97 25.03 -2.16
N LEU A 175 -7.34 23.96 -2.63
CA LEU A 175 -7.01 23.70 -4.04
C LEU A 175 -7.91 22.63 -4.65
N TYR A 176 -8.57 21.83 -3.82
CA TYR A 176 -9.34 20.67 -4.24
C TYR A 176 -10.46 21.02 -5.22
N HIS A 177 -11.20 22.11 -4.96
CA HIS A 177 -12.29 22.55 -5.80
C HIS A 177 -11.84 22.93 -7.24
N ASP A 178 -10.70 23.59 -7.37
CA ASP A 178 -10.15 23.97 -8.67
C ASP A 178 -9.58 22.75 -9.39
N ALA A 179 -8.91 21.85 -8.67
CA ALA A 179 -8.47 20.57 -9.21
C ALA A 179 -9.66 19.70 -9.69
N LEU A 180 -10.78 19.68 -8.96
CA LEU A 180 -11.99 18.95 -9.35
C LEU A 180 -12.65 19.55 -10.59
N LYS A 181 -12.67 20.89 -10.76
CA LYS A 181 -13.11 21.53 -12.02
C LYS A 181 -12.23 21.11 -13.20
N MET A 182 -10.91 21.08 -13.01
CA MET A 182 -9.99 20.59 -14.05
C MET A 182 -10.27 19.12 -14.38
N LEU A 183 -10.54 18.28 -13.38
CA LEU A 183 -10.86 16.88 -13.58
C LEU A 183 -12.14 16.70 -14.40
N ASN A 184 -13.21 17.42 -14.05
CA ASN A 184 -14.49 17.37 -14.75
C ASN A 184 -14.37 17.85 -16.22
N SER A 185 -13.51 18.85 -16.49
CA SER A 185 -13.26 19.29 -17.87
C SER A 185 -12.47 18.28 -18.70
N ASN A 186 -11.86 17.27 -18.09
CA ASN A 186 -11.15 16.18 -18.76
C ASN A 186 -11.92 14.84 -18.70
N ALA A 187 -13.21 14.84 -18.37
CA ALA A 187 -14.00 13.62 -18.23
C ALA A 187 -13.94 12.71 -19.47
N SER A 188 -14.09 13.30 -20.67
CA SER A 188 -14.03 12.53 -21.93
C SER A 188 -12.67 11.86 -22.16
N LEU A 189 -11.57 12.53 -21.80
CA LEU A 189 -10.25 11.94 -21.89
C LEU A 189 -10.07 10.79 -20.85
N ILE A 190 -10.63 10.95 -19.65
CA ILE A 190 -10.60 9.91 -18.64
C ILE A 190 -11.34 8.66 -19.13
N GLU A 191 -12.53 8.80 -19.71
CA GLU A 191 -13.29 7.68 -20.26
C GLU A 191 -12.55 7.00 -21.43
N GLU A 192 -11.97 7.78 -22.36
CA GLU A 192 -11.13 7.26 -23.45
C GLU A 192 -9.95 6.43 -22.90
N LEU A 193 -9.20 6.99 -21.94
CA LEU A 193 -8.03 6.34 -21.38
C LEU A 193 -8.40 5.11 -20.55
N LYS A 194 -9.52 5.12 -19.81
CA LYS A 194 -10.03 3.94 -19.10
C LYS A 194 -10.32 2.81 -20.08
N ALA A 195 -11.11 3.08 -21.11
CA ALA A 195 -11.45 2.08 -22.13
C ALA A 195 -10.18 1.50 -22.78
N TYR A 196 -9.17 2.34 -23.04
CA TYR A 196 -7.88 1.89 -23.54
C TYR A 196 -7.18 0.97 -22.54
N TYR A 197 -7.05 1.40 -21.27
CA TYR A 197 -6.31 0.62 -20.28
C TYR A 197 -7.03 -0.66 -19.87
N ASP A 198 -8.36 -0.70 -19.88
CA ASP A 198 -9.13 -1.92 -19.67
C ASP A 198 -8.81 -3.00 -20.73
N SER A 199 -8.41 -2.57 -21.93
CA SER A 199 -8.00 -3.49 -23.02
C SER A 199 -6.54 -3.97 -22.94
N VAL A 200 -5.67 -3.24 -22.22
CA VAL A 200 -4.22 -3.53 -22.22
C VAL A 200 -3.68 -3.99 -20.87
N PHE A 201 -4.39 -3.71 -19.77
CA PHE A 201 -3.95 -4.14 -18.44
C PHE A 201 -4.17 -5.63 -18.23
N THR A 202 -3.13 -6.31 -17.73
CA THR A 202 -3.12 -7.76 -17.49
C THR A 202 -3.04 -8.11 -16.01
N ARG A 203 -2.61 -7.16 -15.15
CA ARG A 203 -2.55 -7.33 -13.69
C ARG A 203 -3.61 -6.52 -12.99
N SER A 204 -4.20 -7.09 -11.94
CA SER A 204 -5.12 -6.35 -11.08
C SER A 204 -4.39 -5.23 -10.32
N PHE A 205 -5.14 -4.22 -9.88
CA PHE A 205 -4.57 -3.19 -8.99
C PHE A 205 -4.06 -3.81 -7.67
N LYS A 206 -4.74 -4.82 -7.16
CA LYS A 206 -4.38 -5.56 -5.95
C LYS A 206 -3.00 -6.21 -6.05
N ASP A 207 -2.67 -6.81 -7.21
CA ASP A 207 -1.36 -7.41 -7.43
C ASP A 207 -0.25 -6.37 -7.41
N VAL A 208 -0.52 -5.18 -7.98
CA VAL A 208 0.45 -4.09 -7.99
C VAL A 208 0.65 -3.49 -6.59
N VAL A 209 -0.41 -3.35 -5.79
CA VAL A 209 -0.29 -2.82 -4.43
C VAL A 209 0.62 -3.67 -3.54
N LYS A 210 0.70 -4.98 -3.76
CA LYS A 210 1.65 -5.84 -3.02
C LYS A 210 3.11 -5.38 -3.15
N LEU A 211 3.46 -4.77 -4.29
CA LEU A 211 4.80 -4.22 -4.53
C LEU A 211 5.13 -3.02 -3.62
N HIS A 212 4.10 -2.33 -3.14
CA HIS A 212 4.22 -1.12 -2.30
C HIS A 212 4.30 -1.41 -0.81
N GLN A 213 4.23 -2.69 -0.42
CA GLN A 213 4.44 -3.13 0.95
C GLN A 213 5.95 -3.20 1.23
N ILE A 214 6.54 -2.06 1.63
CA ILE A 214 7.97 -1.91 1.87
C ILE A 214 8.20 -1.67 3.36
N VAL A 215 9.08 -2.49 3.97
CA VAL A 215 9.53 -2.30 5.35
C VAL A 215 10.68 -1.30 5.36
N GLN A 216 10.48 -0.18 6.04
CA GLN A 216 11.53 0.82 6.25
C GLN A 216 12.35 0.48 7.50
N PRO A 217 13.59 1.01 7.63
CA PRO A 217 14.40 0.82 8.84
C PRO A 217 13.67 1.20 10.13
N ASP A 218 12.92 2.29 10.11
CA ASP A 218 12.15 2.78 11.25
C ASP A 218 11.01 1.81 11.64
N ASP A 219 10.38 1.13 10.65
CA ASP A 219 9.37 0.11 10.90
C ASP A 219 9.99 -1.11 11.59
N LYS A 220 11.18 -1.54 11.15
CA LYS A 220 11.91 -2.63 11.77
C LYS A 220 12.30 -2.28 13.21
N GLU A 221 12.87 -1.11 13.45
CA GLU A 221 13.23 -0.65 14.80
C GLU A 221 11.99 -0.65 15.71
N PHE A 222 10.85 -0.16 15.21
CA PHE A 222 9.59 -0.21 15.92
C PHE A 222 9.18 -1.66 16.26
N ALA A 223 9.21 -2.57 15.30
CA ALA A 223 8.84 -3.96 15.48
C ALA A 223 9.76 -4.65 16.50
N ASP A 224 11.07 -4.47 16.38
CA ASP A 224 12.07 -5.02 17.31
C ASP A 224 11.85 -4.53 18.75
N LYS A 225 11.50 -3.25 18.91
CA LYS A 225 11.23 -2.64 20.21
C LYS A 225 10.02 -3.23 20.95
N TYR A 226 8.98 -3.61 20.21
CA TYR A 226 7.70 -4.02 20.80
C TYR A 226 7.39 -5.51 20.64
N SER A 227 8.20 -6.29 19.94
CA SER A 227 7.96 -7.74 19.74
C SER A 227 7.88 -8.55 21.02
N ASN A 228 8.60 -8.13 22.06
CA ASN A 228 8.66 -8.80 23.37
C ASN A 228 7.33 -8.73 24.15
N VAL A 229 6.37 -7.91 23.75
CA VAL A 229 5.05 -7.84 24.40
C VAL A 229 4.01 -8.78 23.76
N LEU A 230 4.28 -9.31 22.57
CA LEU A 230 3.35 -10.19 21.85
C LEU A 230 2.89 -11.41 22.66
N PRO A 231 3.76 -12.15 23.37
CA PRO A 231 3.34 -13.28 24.21
C PRO A 231 2.34 -12.86 25.27
N LYS A 232 2.56 -11.71 25.91
CA LYS A 232 1.68 -11.22 26.96
C LYS A 232 0.32 -10.78 26.42
N ILE A 233 0.27 -10.21 25.23
CA ILE A 233 -0.98 -9.90 24.54
C ILE A 233 -1.76 -11.21 24.29
N ALA A 234 -1.07 -12.25 23.77
CA ALA A 234 -1.68 -13.56 23.52
C ALA A 234 -2.35 -14.17 24.76
N GLU A 235 -1.73 -14.01 25.93
CA GLU A 235 -2.26 -14.54 27.19
C GLU A 235 -3.48 -13.76 27.72
N THR A 236 -3.64 -12.48 27.32
CA THR A 236 -4.61 -11.59 27.95
C THR A 236 -5.78 -11.19 27.04
N ILE A 237 -5.74 -11.52 25.74
CA ILE A 237 -6.84 -11.18 24.81
C ILE A 237 -8.17 -11.75 25.29
N MET A 238 -8.21 -13.02 25.65
CA MET A 238 -9.45 -13.74 25.99
C MET A 238 -10.22 -13.11 27.13
N ASP A 239 -9.53 -12.47 28.08
CA ASP A 239 -10.16 -11.79 29.22
C ASP A 239 -10.73 -10.43 28.85
N ASN A 240 -10.47 -9.94 27.63
CA ASN A 240 -10.73 -8.55 27.21
C ASN A 240 -11.57 -8.42 25.94
N ILE A 241 -11.95 -9.53 25.29
CA ILE A 241 -12.84 -9.53 24.14
C ILE A 241 -14.31 -9.55 24.57
N ASN A 242 -15.16 -8.90 23.77
CA ASN A 242 -16.60 -8.89 24.00
C ASN A 242 -17.36 -8.90 22.67
N GLY A 243 -18.40 -9.73 22.57
CA GLY A 243 -19.21 -9.85 21.36
C GLY A 243 -18.50 -10.58 20.19
N ASN A 244 -19.09 -10.50 19.00
CA ASN A 244 -18.65 -11.21 17.81
C ASN A 244 -17.87 -10.34 16.81
N GLY A 245 -17.90 -9.03 16.97
CA GLY A 245 -17.40 -8.05 16.03
C GLY A 245 -15.91 -8.10 15.75
N ILE A 246 -15.48 -7.27 14.80
CA ILE A 246 -14.08 -7.23 14.39
C ILE A 246 -13.22 -6.32 15.27
N VAL A 247 -13.79 -5.24 15.81
CA VAL A 247 -12.97 -4.24 16.53
C VAL A 247 -12.56 -4.72 17.92
N LYS A 248 -13.49 -5.23 18.73
CA LYS A 248 -13.24 -5.72 20.09
C LYS A 248 -13.76 -7.13 20.36
N GLY A 249 -14.26 -7.80 19.34
CA GLY A 249 -14.93 -9.09 19.44
C GLY A 249 -14.10 -10.27 18.98
N LYS A 250 -14.78 -11.42 18.92
CA LYS A 250 -14.18 -12.73 18.62
C LYS A 250 -13.53 -12.80 17.23
N ILE A 251 -14.08 -12.12 16.20
CA ILE A 251 -13.47 -12.12 14.86
C ILE A 251 -12.11 -11.42 14.85
N GLY A 252 -12.00 -10.24 15.48
CA GLY A 252 -10.71 -9.55 15.60
C GLY A 252 -9.69 -10.37 16.39
N ALA A 253 -10.11 -10.98 17.49
CA ALA A 253 -9.24 -11.87 18.28
C ALA A 253 -8.83 -13.11 17.50
N ALA A 254 -9.73 -13.74 16.74
CA ALA A 254 -9.41 -14.91 15.91
C ALA A 254 -8.36 -14.58 14.84
N ILE A 255 -8.52 -13.44 14.12
CA ILE A 255 -7.52 -12.94 13.18
C ILE A 255 -6.16 -12.81 13.88
N TRP A 256 -6.15 -12.16 15.05
CA TRP A 256 -4.94 -11.95 15.80
C TRP A 256 -4.26 -13.25 16.19
N TYR A 257 -4.99 -14.23 16.71
CA TYR A 257 -4.42 -15.52 17.13
C TYR A 257 -3.92 -16.34 15.94
N TYR A 258 -4.58 -16.31 14.79
CA TYR A 258 -4.07 -16.95 13.56
C TYR A 258 -2.74 -16.34 13.11
N GLU A 259 -2.66 -15.01 13.04
CA GLU A 259 -1.41 -14.34 12.66
C GLU A 259 -0.31 -14.57 13.70
N TYR A 260 -0.65 -14.61 15.00
CA TYR A 260 0.30 -14.92 16.06
C TYR A 260 0.76 -16.37 16.03
N ALA A 261 -0.11 -17.32 15.68
CA ALA A 261 0.27 -18.72 15.47
C ALA A 261 1.30 -18.84 14.33
N ASN A 262 1.10 -18.11 13.23
CA ASN A 262 2.05 -18.07 12.13
C ASN A 262 3.39 -17.43 12.54
N TYR A 263 3.35 -16.35 13.32
CA TYR A 263 4.53 -15.65 13.82
C TYR A 263 5.34 -16.51 14.80
N SER A 264 4.66 -17.10 15.80
CA SER A 264 5.30 -17.89 16.87
C SER A 264 5.58 -19.34 16.48
N SER A 265 4.97 -19.84 15.40
CA SER A 265 4.96 -21.25 14.98
C SER A 265 4.37 -22.19 16.04
N GLU A 266 3.51 -21.71 16.93
CA GLU A 266 2.85 -22.47 17.98
C GLU A 266 1.39 -22.80 17.65
N SER A 267 1.08 -24.07 17.39
CA SER A 267 -0.26 -24.54 16.98
C SER A 267 -1.37 -24.34 18.02
N LYS A 268 -1.03 -24.17 19.30
CA LYS A 268 -2.02 -23.89 20.36
C LYS A 268 -2.82 -22.63 20.08
N TRP A 269 -2.22 -21.64 19.43
CA TRP A 269 -2.90 -20.39 19.09
C TRP A 269 -3.90 -20.55 17.92
N THR A 270 -3.59 -21.44 16.98
CA THR A 270 -4.55 -21.85 15.94
C THR A 270 -5.79 -22.48 16.55
N TYR A 271 -5.63 -23.35 17.55
CA TYR A 271 -6.76 -23.97 18.23
C TYR A 271 -7.67 -22.93 18.93
N ILE A 272 -7.10 -21.92 19.57
CA ILE A 272 -7.87 -20.84 20.18
C ILE A 272 -8.61 -20.03 19.10
N ALA A 273 -7.95 -19.72 17.99
CA ALA A 273 -8.55 -19.02 16.87
C ALA A 273 -9.72 -19.79 16.24
N ASP A 274 -9.56 -21.12 16.06
CA ASP A 274 -10.60 -21.99 15.52
C ASP A 274 -11.84 -22.00 16.42
N ASN A 275 -11.67 -22.12 17.74
CA ASN A 275 -12.77 -22.09 18.71
C ASN A 275 -13.53 -20.74 18.68
N LEU A 276 -12.82 -19.63 18.57
CA LEU A 276 -13.43 -18.31 18.45
C LEU A 276 -14.23 -18.20 17.13
N LEU A 277 -13.65 -18.66 16.04
CA LEU A 277 -14.27 -18.62 14.73
C LEU A 277 -15.54 -19.49 14.69
N GLU A 278 -15.48 -20.73 15.17
CA GLU A 278 -16.63 -21.63 15.25
C GLU A 278 -17.78 -21.02 16.08
N SER A 279 -17.42 -20.38 17.21
CA SER A 279 -18.41 -19.67 18.04
C SER A 279 -19.10 -18.56 17.27
N VAL A 280 -18.37 -17.76 16.50
CA VAL A 280 -18.95 -16.69 15.67
C VAL A 280 -19.83 -17.27 14.56
N LEU A 281 -19.38 -18.33 13.88
CA LEU A 281 -20.16 -18.99 12.82
C LEU A 281 -21.50 -19.53 13.34
N ALA A 282 -21.53 -20.05 14.55
CA ALA A 282 -22.78 -20.48 15.20
C ALA A 282 -23.71 -19.28 15.51
N ASP A 283 -23.15 -18.17 15.97
CA ASP A 283 -23.90 -16.98 16.33
C ASP A 283 -24.47 -16.21 15.11
N ILE A 284 -23.80 -16.24 13.96
CA ILE A 284 -24.25 -15.57 12.72
C ILE A 284 -25.66 -16.03 12.32
N VAL A 285 -25.97 -17.32 12.51
CA VAL A 285 -27.25 -17.90 12.11
C VAL A 285 -28.34 -17.64 13.14
N SER A 286 -27.98 -17.56 14.42
CA SER A 286 -28.92 -17.55 15.55
C SER A 286 -29.17 -16.17 16.16
N ALA A 287 -28.24 -15.24 16.01
CA ALA A 287 -28.31 -13.92 16.63
C ALA A 287 -28.83 -12.85 15.66
N ASP A 288 -29.56 -11.87 16.20
CA ASP A 288 -29.91 -10.64 15.47
C ASP A 288 -28.73 -9.67 15.50
N LEU A 289 -27.80 -9.88 14.56
CA LEU A 289 -26.61 -9.06 14.41
C LEU A 289 -26.91 -7.87 13.49
N GLY A 290 -26.62 -6.66 13.95
CA GLY A 290 -26.70 -5.44 13.14
C GLY A 290 -25.75 -5.46 11.94
N SER A 291 -25.87 -4.48 11.05
CA SER A 291 -25.04 -4.38 9.82
C SER A 291 -23.79 -3.52 10.00
N ASP A 292 -23.54 -2.96 11.20
CA ASP A 292 -22.37 -2.09 11.40
C ASP A 292 -21.02 -2.83 11.27
N PHE A 293 -19.96 -2.07 11.05
CA PHE A 293 -18.64 -2.64 10.83
C PHE A 293 -17.95 -3.09 12.13
N ASN A 294 -18.17 -2.43 13.24
CA ASN A 294 -17.42 -2.70 14.47
C ASN A 294 -17.87 -3.99 15.15
N GLU A 295 -19.19 -4.18 15.29
CA GLU A 295 -19.79 -5.26 16.07
C GLU A 295 -20.73 -6.15 15.21
N GLY A 296 -21.09 -5.68 14.01
CA GLY A 296 -22.10 -6.29 13.15
C GLY A 296 -21.57 -7.14 12.00
N LEU A 297 -22.51 -7.51 11.10
CA LEU A 297 -22.27 -8.43 9.99
C LEU A 297 -21.23 -7.94 8.98
N SER A 298 -21.17 -6.61 8.71
CA SER A 298 -20.18 -6.08 7.78
C SER A 298 -18.75 -6.32 8.24
N GLY A 299 -18.46 -6.10 9.53
CA GLY A 299 -17.12 -6.36 10.08
C GLY A 299 -16.79 -7.84 10.19
N ILE A 300 -17.78 -8.67 10.57
CA ILE A 300 -17.62 -10.12 10.61
C ILE A 300 -17.32 -10.65 9.21
N GLY A 301 -18.11 -10.27 8.20
CA GLY A 301 -17.92 -10.67 6.81
C GLY A 301 -16.57 -10.23 6.27
N TRP A 302 -16.14 -9.00 6.58
CA TRP A 302 -14.80 -8.53 6.23
C TRP A 302 -13.72 -9.41 6.87
N GLY A 303 -13.83 -9.73 8.15
CA GLY A 303 -12.88 -10.58 8.86
C GLY A 303 -12.78 -11.99 8.27
N LEU A 304 -13.92 -12.60 7.91
CA LEU A 304 -13.96 -13.90 7.23
C LEU A 304 -13.28 -13.84 5.87
N MET A 305 -13.55 -12.80 5.06
CA MET A 305 -12.89 -12.62 3.77
C MET A 305 -11.39 -12.41 3.94
N TYR A 306 -10.95 -11.64 4.94
CA TYR A 306 -9.53 -11.47 5.27
C TYR A 306 -8.87 -12.82 5.59
N MET A 307 -9.47 -13.64 6.45
CA MET A 307 -8.96 -14.96 6.79
C MET A 307 -8.87 -15.88 5.55
N ARG A 308 -9.86 -15.85 4.67
CA ARG A 308 -9.87 -16.61 3.40
C ARG A 308 -8.74 -16.19 2.48
N GLU A 309 -8.58 -14.90 2.24
CA GLU A 309 -7.53 -14.34 1.37
C GLU A 309 -6.13 -14.67 1.88
N ARG A 310 -5.95 -14.62 3.18
CA ARG A 310 -4.67 -14.91 3.86
C ARG A 310 -4.46 -16.41 4.12
N LYS A 311 -5.46 -17.25 3.82
CA LYS A 311 -5.45 -18.69 4.11
C LYS A 311 -5.12 -19.01 5.57
N LEU A 312 -5.71 -18.23 6.49
CA LEU A 312 -5.42 -18.35 7.92
C LEU A 312 -6.11 -19.54 8.57
N THR A 313 -7.26 -19.97 8.06
CA THR A 313 -8.05 -21.07 8.61
C THR A 313 -8.27 -22.18 7.61
N LYS A 314 -8.47 -23.41 8.11
CA LYS A 314 -8.93 -24.58 7.35
C LYS A 314 -10.44 -24.82 7.48
N ILE A 315 -11.12 -24.08 8.37
CA ILE A 315 -12.57 -24.13 8.53
C ILE A 315 -13.23 -23.60 7.25
N ASN A 316 -14.27 -24.28 6.78
CA ASN A 316 -15.04 -23.79 5.63
C ASN A 316 -15.90 -22.59 6.04
N ILE A 317 -15.51 -21.41 5.61
CA ILE A 317 -16.19 -20.14 5.90
C ILE A 317 -16.96 -19.57 4.71
N ASN A 318 -16.97 -20.26 3.56
CA ASN A 318 -17.58 -19.73 2.34
C ASN A 318 -19.11 -19.56 2.48
N GLU A 319 -19.80 -20.52 3.08
CA GLU A 319 -21.24 -20.43 3.30
C GLU A 319 -21.62 -19.25 4.21
N ALA A 320 -20.82 -18.98 5.22
CA ALA A 320 -21.02 -17.83 6.10
C ALA A 320 -20.80 -16.50 5.36
N ILE A 321 -19.79 -16.42 4.50
CA ILE A 321 -19.53 -15.23 3.65
C ILE A 321 -20.72 -15.01 2.71
N GLU A 322 -21.21 -16.04 2.04
CA GLU A 322 -22.38 -15.96 1.14
C GLU A 322 -23.65 -15.55 1.91
N PHE A 323 -23.88 -16.12 3.08
CA PHE A 323 -25.01 -15.76 3.93
C PHE A 323 -24.99 -14.27 4.30
N ILE A 324 -23.82 -13.76 4.73
CA ILE A 324 -23.65 -12.34 5.09
C ILE A 324 -23.84 -11.46 3.85
N HIS A 325 -23.24 -11.82 2.73
CA HIS A 325 -23.37 -11.06 1.49
C HIS A 325 -24.84 -10.94 1.03
N ASN A 326 -25.62 -11.99 1.16
CA ASN A 326 -27.05 -11.98 0.81
C ASN A 326 -27.89 -11.14 1.79
N LYS A 327 -27.45 -10.99 3.04
CA LYS A 327 -28.12 -10.22 4.08
C LYS A 327 -27.66 -8.76 4.13
N ASP A 328 -26.44 -8.49 3.73
CA ASP A 328 -25.81 -7.15 3.72
C ASP A 328 -25.07 -6.90 2.39
N ASN A 329 -25.73 -6.16 1.49
CA ASN A 329 -25.20 -5.81 0.16
C ASN A 329 -23.98 -4.86 0.21
N SER A 330 -23.49 -4.46 1.39
CA SER A 330 -22.35 -3.55 1.54
C SER A 330 -20.99 -4.24 1.33
N LEU A 331 -20.95 -5.57 1.28
CA LEU A 331 -19.71 -6.35 1.13
C LEU A 331 -19.47 -6.71 -0.33
N SER A 332 -18.49 -6.06 -0.96
CA SER A 332 -17.97 -6.47 -2.25
C SER A 332 -16.52 -6.99 -2.12
N SER A 333 -16.19 -8.02 -2.89
CA SER A 333 -14.82 -8.58 -2.93
C SER A 333 -13.81 -7.58 -3.50
N GLU A 334 -14.27 -6.57 -4.23
CA GLU A 334 -13.44 -5.49 -4.79
C GLU A 334 -13.08 -4.45 -3.72
N ASP A 335 -13.88 -4.35 -2.65
CA ASP A 335 -13.69 -3.39 -1.56
C ASP A 335 -12.80 -3.91 -0.43
N MET A 336 -12.26 -5.12 -0.57
CA MET A 336 -11.38 -5.71 0.44
C MET A 336 -10.06 -4.92 0.58
N PRO A 337 -9.80 -4.32 1.73
CA PRO A 337 -8.48 -3.73 2.00
C PRO A 337 -7.41 -4.82 2.00
N LEU A 338 -6.26 -4.49 1.43
CA LEU A 338 -5.14 -5.42 1.27
C LEU A 338 -4.30 -5.59 2.54
N SER A 339 -4.47 -4.69 3.49
CA SER A 339 -3.80 -4.74 4.80
C SER A 339 -4.71 -4.22 5.90
N LEU A 340 -4.44 -4.66 7.12
CA LEU A 340 -5.17 -4.20 8.31
C LEU A 340 -5.02 -2.68 8.54
N ASN A 341 -3.88 -2.12 8.17
CA ASN A 341 -3.62 -0.67 8.27
C ASN A 341 -4.53 0.17 7.37
N MET A 342 -5.18 -0.43 6.37
CA MET A 342 -6.15 0.25 5.52
C MET A 342 -7.55 0.32 6.14
N VAL A 343 -7.78 -0.43 7.21
CA VAL A 343 -9.11 -0.52 7.88
C VAL A 343 -9.09 0.13 9.23
N PHE A 344 -7.97 0.03 9.94
CA PHE A 344 -7.83 0.48 11.31
C PHE A 344 -6.79 1.59 11.41
N GLU A 345 -7.12 2.67 12.12
CA GLU A 345 -6.15 3.70 12.50
C GLU A 345 -5.20 3.10 13.54
N ILE A 346 -4.13 2.47 13.08
CA ILE A 346 -3.12 1.89 13.95
C ILE A 346 -2.17 2.99 14.40
N THR A 347 -2.25 3.33 15.67
CA THR A 347 -1.26 4.21 16.30
C THR A 347 -0.05 3.34 16.68
N PRO A 348 1.16 3.58 16.12
CA PRO A 348 2.34 2.75 16.39
C PRO A 348 2.87 2.98 17.80
N PHE A 349 2.08 2.60 18.80
CA PHE A 349 2.41 2.75 20.20
C PHE A 349 1.72 1.71 21.08
N ILE A 350 2.52 0.99 21.87
CA ILE A 350 2.01 0.08 22.91
C ILE A 350 2.36 0.68 24.28
N PRO A 351 1.36 1.01 25.12
CA PRO A 351 1.61 1.52 26.46
C PRO A 351 2.42 0.53 27.30
N ARG A 352 3.39 1.01 28.06
CA ARG A 352 4.22 0.15 28.95
C ARG A 352 3.41 -0.56 30.04
N ASN A 353 2.30 0.02 30.47
CA ASN A 353 1.43 -0.56 31.50
C ASN A 353 0.30 -1.37 30.87
N PRO A 354 0.27 -2.71 31.00
CA PRO A 354 -0.76 -3.57 30.43
C PRO A 354 -2.19 -3.22 30.87
N LYS A 355 -2.38 -2.62 32.02
CA LYS A 355 -3.69 -2.16 32.51
C LYS A 355 -4.28 -1.01 31.66
N ARG A 356 -3.47 -0.40 30.78
CA ARG A 356 -3.88 0.68 29.86
C ARG A 356 -4.00 0.19 28.41
N TRP A 357 -3.90 -1.12 28.18
CA TRP A 357 -4.03 -1.65 26.83
C TRP A 357 -5.48 -1.61 26.38
N ASP A 358 -5.70 -1.02 25.23
CA ASP A 358 -6.97 -1.11 24.50
C ASP A 358 -6.90 -2.34 23.56
N TYR A 359 -7.60 -3.40 23.93
CA TYR A 359 -7.68 -4.65 23.15
C TYR A 359 -8.64 -4.51 21.99
N SER A 360 -8.46 -3.48 21.17
CA SER A 360 -9.19 -3.27 19.93
C SER A 360 -8.24 -3.33 18.73
N MET A 361 -8.82 -3.46 17.55
CA MET A 361 -8.06 -3.40 16.29
C MET A 361 -7.48 -2.00 16.02
N ASN A 362 -8.04 -0.94 16.62
CA ASN A 362 -7.45 0.41 16.61
C ASN A 362 -6.41 0.61 17.72
N GLY A 363 -6.28 -0.33 18.64
CA GLY A 363 -5.38 -0.28 19.78
C GLY A 363 -4.27 -1.33 19.70
N VAL A 364 -4.07 -2.04 20.82
CA VAL A 364 -2.96 -2.99 20.99
C VAL A 364 -3.03 -4.16 20.00
N LEU A 365 -4.21 -4.64 19.63
CA LEU A 365 -4.32 -5.76 18.68
C LEU A 365 -3.84 -5.34 17.28
N GLY A 366 -4.30 -4.21 16.75
CA GLY A 366 -3.86 -3.73 15.46
C GLY A 366 -2.38 -3.38 15.43
N THR A 367 -1.86 -2.72 16.47
CA THR A 367 -0.43 -2.39 16.58
C THR A 367 0.44 -3.66 16.58
N SER A 368 0.03 -4.69 17.31
CA SER A 368 0.78 -5.96 17.37
C SER A 368 0.64 -6.79 16.09
N LEU A 369 -0.49 -6.74 15.41
CA LEU A 369 -0.63 -7.32 14.07
C LEU A 369 0.31 -6.63 13.06
N HIS A 370 0.44 -5.32 13.13
CA HIS A 370 1.40 -4.59 12.30
C HIS A 370 2.85 -5.03 12.55
N ILE A 371 3.23 -5.25 13.82
CA ILE A 371 4.55 -5.81 14.16
C ILE A 371 4.75 -7.17 13.49
N MET A 372 3.79 -8.09 13.62
CA MET A 372 3.87 -9.41 12.99
C MET A 372 3.92 -9.33 11.47
N GLU A 373 3.21 -8.39 10.86
CA GLU A 373 3.25 -8.14 9.41
C GLU A 373 4.64 -7.64 8.95
N ILE A 374 5.28 -6.75 9.71
CA ILE A 374 6.66 -6.31 9.44
C ILE A 374 7.60 -7.52 9.42
N TYR A 375 7.56 -8.39 10.44
CA TYR A 375 8.41 -9.59 10.46
C TYR A 375 8.09 -10.56 9.32
N ARG A 376 6.82 -10.73 8.96
CA ARG A 376 6.42 -11.53 7.81
C ARG A 376 7.01 -11.00 6.51
N MET A 377 6.98 -9.68 6.30
CA MET A 377 7.56 -9.04 5.13
C MET A 377 9.09 -9.18 5.09
N LEU A 378 9.76 -9.08 6.24
CA LEU A 378 11.21 -9.29 6.36
C LEU A 378 11.62 -10.74 6.05
N GLY A 379 10.79 -11.74 6.41
CA GLY A 379 11.02 -13.15 6.12
C GLY A 379 10.70 -13.57 4.67
N ASN A 380 9.83 -12.81 3.99
CA ASN A 380 9.35 -13.11 2.64
C ASN A 380 10.08 -12.32 1.55
N ASN A 381 11.30 -11.85 1.76
CA ASN A 381 12.09 -11.09 0.78
C ASN A 381 12.38 -11.83 -0.56
N THR A 382 11.70 -12.94 -0.84
CA THR A 382 11.81 -13.76 -2.06
C THR A 382 10.57 -13.66 -2.98
N LEU A 383 9.68 -12.66 -2.81
CA LEU A 383 8.41 -12.56 -3.54
C LEU A 383 8.47 -11.63 -4.77
N PHE A 384 9.59 -11.64 -5.47
CA PHE A 384 9.66 -11.08 -6.83
C PHE A 384 10.27 -12.06 -7.79
#